data_96d4f75ee1710a0d612501a1a421db76
#
_entry.id   96d4f75ee1710a0d612501a1a421db76
#
_cell.length_a   1.000
_cell.length_b   1.000
_cell.length_c   1.000
_cell.angle_alpha   90.00
_cell.angle_beta   90.00
_cell.angle_gamma   90.00
#
_symmetry.space_group_name_H-M   'P 1'
#
loop_
_entity.id
_entity.type
_entity.pdbx_description
1 polymer ?
#
loop_
_entity_poly.entity_id
_entity_poly.type
_entity_poly.pdbx_seq_one_letter_code
_entity_poly.pdbx_strand_id
1 'polypeptide(L)'
;NMTPDYYAHLYRRYQTYVRCYDKNAPVFKICGGANADDYEWTDVVLRECFRSPAPPQAHGFMDGLSVHYYVGVEKGEHKGSATEFDEARWFDTLSHAVKMEELINRHGAIMDRYDPEKKIGMIVDEWGCWHDVEPGTNPGFLYQQNTMRDALTAGITLNIFNRHCDRVKMACIAQMVNVLQAVILTEGPRMVKTPTWYVFHMYRHHQGAQLVESFLEGVEKIGMKEEEMVPNVQESVSVDEEGVISITLNNLSLTQEQEMEIVLEEKTCEKVEATLLCGGMRDYNTFDMPERVKEECFKDYQRTERGLRLRLPACSVLLLRIG
;
A
#
# COMPACT_ATOMS: atom_id res chain seq x y z
N ASN A 1 12.60 -19.71 13.34
CA ASN A 1 13.99 -19.86 12.91
C ASN A 1 14.13 -21.07 11.99
N MET A 2 13.86 -20.88 10.71
CA MET A 2 14.02 -21.88 9.67
C MET A 2 14.94 -21.29 8.60
N THR A 3 15.72 -22.16 7.93
CA THR A 3 16.37 -21.78 6.68
C THR A 3 15.36 -21.86 5.54
N PRO A 4 15.55 -21.12 4.46
CA PRO A 4 14.63 -21.16 3.33
C PRO A 4 14.51 -22.56 2.70
N ASP A 5 15.61 -23.34 2.65
CA ASP A 5 15.59 -24.72 2.17
C ASP A 5 14.68 -25.61 3.02
N TYR A 6 14.86 -25.55 4.34
CA TYR A 6 14.07 -26.36 5.27
C TYR A 6 12.59 -25.99 5.19
N TYR A 7 12.30 -24.68 5.14
CA TYR A 7 10.92 -24.18 4.96
C TYR A 7 10.32 -24.69 3.65
N ALA A 8 11.01 -24.57 2.53
CA ALA A 8 10.54 -25.02 1.23
C ALA A 8 10.22 -26.53 1.22
N HIS A 9 11.06 -27.37 1.86
CA HIS A 9 10.81 -28.80 1.99
C HIS A 9 9.56 -29.09 2.84
N LEU A 10 9.35 -28.37 3.94
CA LEU A 10 8.14 -28.48 4.74
C LEU A 10 6.90 -28.04 3.95
N TYR A 11 6.96 -26.87 3.29
CA TYR A 11 5.87 -26.37 2.49
C TYR A 11 5.44 -27.39 1.42
N ARG A 12 6.39 -27.92 0.63
CA ARG A 12 6.15 -28.95 -0.39
C ARG A 12 5.44 -30.16 0.19
N ARG A 13 5.81 -30.58 1.39
CA ARG A 13 5.21 -31.72 2.05
C ARG A 13 3.79 -31.42 2.54
N TYR A 14 3.60 -30.31 3.26
CA TYR A 14 2.32 -30.00 3.89
C TYR A 14 1.25 -29.56 2.88
N GLN A 15 1.60 -28.82 1.85
CA GLN A 15 0.66 -28.35 0.85
C GLN A 15 -0.07 -29.50 0.14
N THR A 16 0.51 -30.70 0.07
CA THR A 16 -0.14 -31.86 -0.57
C THR A 16 -1.36 -32.34 0.21
N TYR A 17 -1.45 -32.06 1.48
CA TYR A 17 -2.59 -32.40 2.33
C TYR A 17 -3.71 -31.35 2.30
N VAL A 18 -3.41 -30.15 1.83
CA VAL A 18 -4.40 -29.08 1.69
C VAL A 18 -5.19 -29.30 0.41
N ARG A 19 -6.47 -29.62 0.54
CA ARG A 19 -7.37 -29.91 -0.58
C ARG A 19 -8.60 -29.01 -0.52
N CYS A 20 -9.08 -28.60 -1.67
CA CYS A 20 -10.36 -27.96 -1.80
C CYS A 20 -11.47 -29.04 -1.82
N TYR A 21 -12.32 -29.04 -0.81
CA TYR A 21 -13.45 -29.98 -0.71
C TYR A 21 -14.78 -29.38 -1.21
N ASP A 22 -14.84 -28.04 -1.31
CA ASP A 22 -15.97 -27.31 -1.85
C ASP A 22 -15.52 -26.47 -3.05
N LYS A 23 -16.08 -26.75 -4.22
CA LYS A 23 -15.75 -26.00 -5.44
C LYS A 23 -16.18 -24.53 -5.39
N ASN A 24 -17.14 -24.20 -4.53
CA ASN A 24 -17.62 -22.83 -4.33
C ASN A 24 -16.80 -22.04 -3.28
N ALA A 25 -15.91 -22.73 -2.58
CA ALA A 25 -15.02 -22.13 -1.58
C ALA A 25 -13.55 -22.53 -1.89
N PRO A 26 -12.94 -21.92 -2.92
CA PRO A 26 -11.58 -22.27 -3.32
C PRO A 26 -10.58 -22.00 -2.18
N VAL A 27 -9.61 -22.89 -2.05
CA VAL A 27 -8.51 -22.74 -1.08
C VAL A 27 -7.30 -22.16 -1.81
N PHE A 28 -6.83 -21.01 -1.37
CA PHE A 28 -5.59 -20.39 -1.86
C PHE A 28 -4.43 -20.83 -0.97
N LYS A 29 -3.36 -21.34 -1.57
CA LYS A 29 -2.15 -21.78 -0.89
C LYS A 29 -1.10 -20.69 -0.99
N ILE A 30 -0.84 -20.01 0.12
CA ILE A 30 0.17 -18.98 0.20
C ILE A 30 1.42 -19.57 0.85
N CYS A 31 2.52 -19.54 0.12
CA CYS A 31 3.83 -19.93 0.61
C CYS A 31 4.42 -18.75 1.39
N GLY A 32 4.92 -19.00 2.61
CA GLY A 32 5.58 -17.98 3.41
C GLY A 32 6.85 -17.49 2.73
N GLY A 33 6.99 -16.20 2.66
CA GLY A 33 8.02 -15.53 1.88
C GLY A 33 9.00 -14.73 2.71
N ALA A 34 9.61 -13.79 2.04
CA ALA A 34 10.69 -12.99 2.54
C ALA A 34 10.22 -11.86 3.47
N ASN A 35 11.10 -11.48 4.39
CA ASN A 35 11.00 -10.23 5.11
C ASN A 35 11.81 -9.17 4.36
N ALA A 36 11.18 -8.07 4.01
CA ALA A 36 11.79 -6.94 3.31
C ALA A 36 12.67 -7.38 2.11
N ASP A 37 13.95 -7.05 2.11
CA ASP A 37 14.91 -7.27 1.05
C ASP A 37 15.66 -8.63 1.12
N ASP A 38 15.11 -9.61 1.83
CA ASP A 38 15.66 -10.98 1.83
C ASP A 38 15.36 -11.69 0.51
N TYR A 39 15.97 -11.23 -0.55
CA TYR A 39 15.83 -11.78 -1.91
C TYR A 39 16.37 -13.21 -2.02
N GLU A 40 17.35 -13.57 -1.18
CA GLU A 40 17.88 -14.94 -1.13
C GLU A 40 16.80 -15.92 -0.65
N TRP A 41 16.02 -15.53 0.36
CA TRP A 41 14.88 -16.35 0.81
C TRP A 41 13.93 -16.66 -0.36
N THR A 42 13.53 -15.65 -1.09
CA THR A 42 12.61 -15.81 -2.24
C THR A 42 13.19 -16.73 -3.31
N ASP A 43 14.46 -16.55 -3.67
CA ASP A 43 15.11 -17.39 -4.68
C ASP A 43 15.23 -18.84 -4.24
N VAL A 44 15.72 -19.08 -3.01
CA VAL A 44 15.91 -20.43 -2.47
C VAL A 44 14.60 -21.17 -2.32
N VAL A 45 13.56 -20.52 -1.76
CA VAL A 45 12.24 -21.14 -1.58
C VAL A 45 11.64 -21.53 -2.93
N LEU A 46 11.66 -20.65 -3.91
CA LEU A 46 11.13 -20.97 -5.24
C LEU A 46 11.97 -22.07 -5.92
N ARG A 47 13.29 -21.96 -5.90
CA ARG A 47 14.18 -22.97 -6.48
C ARG A 47 13.90 -24.38 -5.91
N GLU A 48 13.84 -24.50 -4.59
CA GLU A 48 13.61 -25.79 -3.95
C GLU A 48 12.17 -26.29 -4.17
N CYS A 49 11.21 -25.38 -4.23
CA CYS A 49 9.83 -25.73 -4.53
C CYS A 49 9.65 -26.22 -5.96
N PHE A 50 10.34 -25.64 -6.94
CA PHE A 50 10.25 -26.01 -8.36
C PHE A 50 11.22 -27.13 -8.78
N ARG A 51 12.10 -27.58 -7.88
CA ARG A 51 13.11 -28.61 -8.16
C ARG A 51 12.54 -30.01 -8.43
N SER A 52 11.30 -30.28 -8.12
CA SER A 52 10.70 -31.60 -8.29
C SER A 52 10.55 -32.00 -9.77
N PRO A 53 10.82 -33.24 -10.16
CA PRO A 53 10.52 -33.75 -11.50
C PRO A 53 9.00 -33.84 -11.78
N ALA A 54 8.15 -33.86 -10.76
CA ALA A 54 6.71 -33.74 -10.92
C ALA A 54 6.34 -32.24 -11.15
N PRO A 55 5.44 -31.96 -12.11
CA PRO A 55 4.99 -30.58 -12.29
C PRO A 55 4.49 -30.00 -10.97
N PRO A 56 4.91 -28.80 -10.57
CA PRO A 56 4.43 -28.16 -9.33
C PRO A 56 2.90 -28.07 -9.29
N GLN A 57 2.28 -27.94 -10.45
CA GLN A 57 0.84 -27.84 -10.64
C GLN A 57 0.07 -29.13 -10.40
N ALA A 58 0.74 -30.31 -10.34
CA ALA A 58 0.07 -31.61 -10.22
C ALA A 58 -0.84 -31.73 -8.99
N HIS A 59 -0.63 -30.88 -7.97
CA HIS A 59 -1.40 -30.88 -6.72
C HIS A 59 -1.86 -29.49 -6.29
N GLY A 60 -1.92 -28.51 -7.23
CA GLY A 60 -2.23 -27.13 -6.87
C GLY A 60 -1.18 -26.61 -5.91
N PHE A 61 0.00 -26.34 -6.38
CA PHE A 61 1.22 -26.20 -5.62
C PHE A 61 1.25 -24.95 -4.71
N MET A 62 1.19 -23.75 -5.28
CA MET A 62 1.01 -22.48 -4.58
C MET A 62 0.26 -21.51 -5.49
N ASP A 63 -0.55 -20.66 -4.87
CA ASP A 63 -1.28 -19.59 -5.54
C ASP A 63 -0.62 -18.21 -5.26
N GLY A 64 0.18 -18.14 -4.18
CA GLY A 64 0.88 -16.92 -3.81
C GLY A 64 2.15 -17.16 -3.02
N LEU A 65 3.04 -16.17 -3.06
CA LEU A 65 4.23 -16.05 -2.25
C LEU A 65 4.14 -14.77 -1.42
N SER A 66 4.29 -14.92 -0.09
CA SER A 66 4.20 -13.83 0.87
C SER A 66 5.46 -12.95 0.86
N VAL A 67 5.28 -11.64 1.04
CA VAL A 67 6.37 -10.68 1.28
C VAL A 67 5.91 -9.71 2.36
N HIS A 68 6.77 -9.42 3.34
CA HIS A 68 6.50 -8.46 4.41
C HIS A 68 7.41 -7.25 4.30
N TYR A 69 6.88 -6.06 4.56
CA TYR A 69 7.69 -4.86 4.64
C TYR A 69 7.09 -3.81 5.57
N TYR A 70 7.84 -3.40 6.57
CA TYR A 70 7.49 -2.32 7.49
C TYR A 70 8.39 -1.10 7.30
N VAL A 71 7.78 0.08 7.19
CA VAL A 71 8.46 1.37 7.18
C VAL A 71 8.86 1.74 8.61
N GLY A 72 10.10 2.22 8.81
CA GLY A 72 10.60 2.67 10.10
C GLY A 72 11.30 1.57 10.92
N VAL A 73 11.41 0.35 10.40
CA VAL A 73 12.12 -0.75 11.05
C VAL A 73 13.55 -0.80 10.52
N GLU A 74 14.44 0.04 11.04
CA GLU A 74 15.88 -0.11 10.85
C GLU A 74 16.49 -0.94 11.98
N LYS A 75 17.49 -1.76 11.67
CA LYS A 75 18.10 -2.67 12.64
C LYS A 75 18.74 -1.90 13.80
N GLY A 76 18.13 -1.99 14.98
CA GLY A 76 18.71 -1.53 16.24
C GLY A 76 18.46 -0.07 16.61
N GLU A 77 17.73 0.69 15.83
CA GLU A 77 17.40 2.09 16.15
C GLU A 77 15.99 2.24 16.74
N HIS A 78 15.77 3.33 17.46
CA HIS A 78 14.43 3.75 17.85
C HIS A 78 13.61 4.10 16.60
N LYS A 79 12.43 3.51 16.49
CA LYS A 79 11.52 3.74 15.35
C LYS A 79 10.95 5.15 15.33
N GLY A 80 11.02 5.85 16.46
CA GLY A 80 10.49 7.20 16.65
C GLY A 80 8.99 7.22 16.96
N SER A 81 8.54 8.37 17.49
CA SER A 81 7.16 8.57 17.88
C SER A 81 6.21 8.53 16.67
N ALA A 82 5.03 7.96 16.87
CA ALA A 82 3.96 8.00 15.89
C ALA A 82 3.40 9.41 15.68
N THR A 83 3.40 10.26 16.71
CA THR A 83 2.76 11.59 16.71
C THR A 83 3.73 12.77 16.81
N GLU A 84 4.88 12.57 17.47
CA GLU A 84 5.87 13.62 17.72
C GLU A 84 7.10 13.40 16.83
N PHE A 85 7.13 14.06 15.68
CA PHE A 85 8.21 13.96 14.70
C PHE A 85 8.36 15.27 13.91
N ASP A 86 9.50 15.48 13.30
CA ASP A 86 9.81 16.66 12.49
C ASP A 86 9.71 16.35 10.96
N GLU A 87 10.03 17.37 10.17
CA GLU A 87 10.04 17.27 8.71
C GLU A 87 11.08 16.25 8.20
N ALA A 88 12.23 16.12 8.87
CA ALA A 88 13.23 15.14 8.48
C ALA A 88 12.67 13.71 8.63
N ARG A 89 11.97 13.43 9.71
CA ARG A 89 11.34 12.13 9.94
C ARG A 89 10.13 11.90 9.04
N TRP A 90 9.46 12.95 8.60
CA TRP A 90 8.43 12.88 7.57
C TRP A 90 9.00 12.33 6.27
N PHE A 91 10.03 12.97 5.71
CA PHE A 91 10.62 12.53 4.44
C PHE A 91 11.33 11.19 4.53
N ASP A 92 12.01 10.91 5.64
CA ASP A 92 12.59 9.59 5.92
C ASP A 92 11.50 8.50 5.83
N THR A 93 10.37 8.67 6.49
CA THR A 93 9.26 7.71 6.46
C THR A 93 8.70 7.54 5.03
N LEU A 94 8.44 8.64 4.31
CA LEU A 94 7.90 8.56 2.95
C LEU A 94 8.89 7.96 1.94
N SER A 95 10.18 8.22 2.09
CA SER A 95 11.22 7.62 1.24
C SER A 95 11.29 6.10 1.43
N HIS A 96 11.12 5.63 2.66
CA HIS A 96 11.02 4.20 2.95
C HIS A 96 9.74 3.59 2.38
N ALA A 97 8.61 4.31 2.39
CA ALA A 97 7.38 3.84 1.73
C ALA A 97 7.58 3.63 0.21
N VAL A 98 8.31 4.54 -0.45
CA VAL A 98 8.63 4.43 -1.89
C VAL A 98 9.53 3.21 -2.20
N LYS A 99 10.35 2.72 -1.25
CA LYS A 99 11.15 1.50 -1.42
C LYS A 99 10.32 0.25 -1.71
N MET A 100 9.03 0.25 -1.41
CA MET A 100 8.12 -0.85 -1.79
C MET A 100 8.17 -1.13 -3.30
N GLU A 101 8.35 -0.10 -4.14
CA GLU A 101 8.52 -0.23 -5.59
C GLU A 101 9.72 -1.13 -5.94
N GLU A 102 10.87 -0.88 -5.31
CA GLU A 102 12.07 -1.69 -5.52
C GLU A 102 11.87 -3.13 -5.04
N LEU A 103 11.26 -3.32 -3.86
CA LEU A 103 11.01 -4.65 -3.29
C LEU A 103 10.14 -5.49 -4.22
N ILE A 104 9.03 -4.93 -4.71
CA ILE A 104 8.13 -5.63 -5.63
C ILE A 104 8.85 -5.98 -6.93
N ASN A 105 9.60 -5.05 -7.51
CA ASN A 105 10.34 -5.27 -8.74
C ASN A 105 11.40 -6.38 -8.58
N ARG A 106 12.16 -6.37 -7.50
CA ARG A 106 13.24 -7.35 -7.29
C ARG A 106 12.71 -8.74 -6.93
N HIS A 107 11.74 -8.84 -6.01
CA HIS A 107 11.07 -10.13 -5.73
C HIS A 107 10.32 -10.62 -6.97
N GLY A 108 9.64 -9.73 -7.69
CA GLY A 108 8.94 -10.04 -8.93
C GLY A 108 9.87 -10.61 -10.00
N ALA A 109 11.05 -9.99 -10.21
CA ALA A 109 12.04 -10.50 -11.15
C ALA A 109 12.60 -11.89 -10.77
N ILE A 110 12.68 -12.20 -9.47
CA ILE A 110 13.02 -13.55 -9.02
C ILE A 110 11.86 -14.52 -9.32
N MET A 111 10.63 -14.13 -9.00
CA MET A 111 9.45 -14.94 -9.27
C MET A 111 9.30 -15.23 -10.77
N ASP A 112 9.56 -14.25 -11.65
CA ASP A 112 9.44 -14.39 -13.11
C ASP A 112 10.37 -15.45 -13.70
N ARG A 113 11.50 -15.76 -13.03
CA ARG A 113 12.37 -16.89 -13.45
C ARG A 113 11.76 -18.26 -13.28
N TYR A 114 10.83 -18.41 -12.33
CA TYR A 114 10.18 -19.66 -11.99
C TYR A 114 8.73 -19.72 -12.50
N ASP A 115 8.09 -18.58 -12.63
CA ASP A 115 6.69 -18.40 -13.03
C ASP A 115 6.56 -17.19 -13.99
N PRO A 116 7.05 -17.32 -15.24
CA PRO A 116 7.01 -16.24 -16.22
C PRO A 116 5.59 -15.87 -16.66
N GLU A 117 4.62 -16.77 -16.47
CA GLU A 117 3.20 -16.51 -16.79
C GLU A 117 2.46 -15.78 -15.65
N LYS A 118 3.17 -15.41 -14.56
CA LYS A 118 2.64 -14.67 -13.41
C LYS A 118 1.39 -15.30 -12.78
N LYS A 119 1.33 -16.64 -12.73
CA LYS A 119 0.23 -17.39 -12.10
C LYS A 119 0.30 -17.37 -10.58
N ILE A 120 1.52 -17.27 -10.01
CA ILE A 120 1.75 -17.16 -8.57
C ILE A 120 1.70 -15.68 -8.19
N GLY A 121 0.70 -15.29 -7.40
CA GLY A 121 0.58 -13.92 -6.92
C GLY A 121 1.68 -13.56 -5.90
N MET A 122 2.13 -12.32 -5.90
CA MET A 122 2.82 -11.74 -4.76
C MET A 122 1.77 -11.29 -3.74
N ILE A 123 1.91 -11.75 -2.51
CA ILE A 123 0.98 -11.48 -1.41
C ILE A 123 1.74 -10.64 -0.39
N VAL A 124 1.48 -9.34 -0.34
CA VAL A 124 2.08 -8.45 0.64
C VAL A 124 1.17 -8.44 1.87
N ASP A 125 1.23 -9.51 2.64
CA ASP A 125 0.28 -9.79 3.73
C ASP A 125 0.64 -9.14 5.07
N GLU A 126 1.81 -8.50 5.16
CA GLU A 126 2.14 -7.55 6.23
C GLU A 126 2.90 -6.33 5.65
N TRP A 127 2.32 -5.13 5.84
CA TRP A 127 2.98 -3.88 5.48
C TRP A 127 2.40 -2.71 6.29
N GLY A 128 3.13 -1.61 6.34
CA GLY A 128 2.72 -0.37 6.99
C GLY A 128 3.83 0.29 7.79
N CYS A 129 3.51 1.31 8.58
CA CYS A 129 4.45 1.97 9.48
C CYS A 129 4.57 1.23 10.80
N TRP A 130 5.78 1.10 11.28
CA TRP A 130 6.06 0.58 12.61
C TRP A 130 6.82 1.63 13.42
N HIS A 131 6.11 2.35 14.26
CA HIS A 131 6.66 3.36 15.18
C HIS A 131 6.83 2.79 16.59
N ASP A 132 7.39 3.59 17.50
CA ASP A 132 7.40 3.27 18.92
C ASP A 132 5.96 3.23 19.43
N VAL A 133 5.70 2.35 20.40
CA VAL A 133 4.37 2.24 21.01
C VAL A 133 3.98 3.53 21.74
N GLU A 134 2.69 3.81 21.79
CA GLU A 134 2.21 4.96 22.55
C GLU A 134 2.62 4.88 24.03
N PRO A 135 3.12 5.98 24.61
CA PRO A 135 3.53 6.02 26.01
C PRO A 135 2.42 5.56 26.96
N GLY A 136 2.78 4.72 27.94
CA GLY A 136 1.85 4.18 28.92
C GLY A 136 1.05 2.95 28.46
N THR A 137 1.22 2.50 27.23
CA THR A 137 0.63 1.24 26.75
C THR A 137 1.56 0.05 26.94
N ASN A 138 1.02 -1.17 26.83
CA ASN A 138 1.83 -2.39 26.91
C ASN A 138 2.65 -2.53 25.61
N PRO A 139 4.00 -2.54 25.68
CA PRO A 139 4.85 -2.64 24.50
C PRO A 139 4.61 -3.89 23.65
N GLY A 140 4.18 -4.99 24.26
CA GLY A 140 3.90 -6.24 23.55
C GLY A 140 2.65 -6.18 22.67
N PHE A 141 1.80 -5.18 22.82
CA PHE A 141 0.59 -5.01 21.99
C PHE A 141 0.82 -4.11 20.78
N LEU A 142 1.98 -3.46 20.69
CA LEU A 142 2.39 -2.65 19.54
C LEU A 142 1.37 -1.54 19.17
N TYR A 143 0.66 -1.00 20.16
CA TYR A 143 -0.31 0.06 19.93
C TYR A 143 0.40 1.36 19.58
N GLN A 144 0.02 1.97 18.45
CA GLN A 144 0.49 3.27 18.01
C GLN A 144 -0.65 4.08 17.37
N GLN A 145 -0.51 5.40 17.37
CA GLN A 145 -1.38 6.31 16.64
C GLN A 145 -1.01 6.35 15.15
N ASN A 146 -1.93 6.90 14.35
CA ASN A 146 -1.75 7.13 12.92
C ASN A 146 -2.05 8.59 12.59
N THR A 147 -1.12 9.24 11.91
CA THR A 147 -1.23 10.64 11.49
C THR A 147 -1.42 10.74 9.97
N MET A 148 -1.41 11.96 9.42
CA MET A 148 -1.36 12.17 7.97
C MET A 148 -0.11 11.55 7.33
N ARG A 149 1.01 11.39 8.07
CA ARG A 149 2.19 10.66 7.59
C ARG A 149 1.87 9.21 7.25
N ASP A 150 1.14 8.53 8.13
CA ASP A 150 0.72 7.15 7.93
C ASP A 150 -0.31 7.03 6.80
N ALA A 151 -1.21 8.00 6.68
CA ALA A 151 -2.17 8.08 5.58
C ALA A 151 -1.46 8.19 4.23
N LEU A 152 -0.46 9.09 4.10
CA LEU A 152 0.30 9.23 2.86
C LEU A 152 1.21 8.03 2.60
N THR A 153 1.79 7.41 3.63
CA THR A 153 2.49 6.11 3.49
C THR A 153 1.56 5.04 2.90
N ALA A 154 0.34 4.96 3.39
CA ALA A 154 -0.65 4.03 2.84
C ALA A 154 -1.02 4.38 1.39
N GLY A 155 -1.23 5.67 1.07
CA GLY A 155 -1.51 6.13 -0.28
C GLY A 155 -0.39 5.81 -1.28
N ILE A 156 0.87 6.08 -0.90
CA ILE A 156 2.07 5.72 -1.70
C ILE A 156 2.07 4.21 -1.98
N THR A 157 1.93 3.43 -0.93
CA THR A 157 2.05 1.96 -1.03
C THR A 157 0.91 1.37 -1.86
N LEU A 158 -0.32 1.85 -1.69
CA LEU A 158 -1.48 1.40 -2.48
C LEU A 158 -1.36 1.79 -3.95
N ASN A 159 -0.84 2.99 -4.27
CA ASN A 159 -0.54 3.36 -5.66
C ASN A 159 0.48 2.42 -6.30
N ILE A 160 1.52 2.04 -5.55
CA ILE A 160 2.51 1.07 -6.01
C ILE A 160 1.87 -0.29 -6.26
N PHE A 161 1.04 -0.80 -5.36
CA PHE A 161 0.35 -2.07 -5.53
C PHE A 161 -0.57 -2.08 -6.76
N ASN A 162 -1.28 -0.99 -7.00
CA ASN A 162 -2.14 -0.85 -8.18
C ASN A 162 -1.32 -0.94 -9.47
N ARG A 163 -0.18 -0.25 -9.56
CA ARG A 163 0.71 -0.31 -10.74
C ARG A 163 1.28 -1.71 -10.98
N HIS A 164 1.46 -2.50 -9.94
CA HIS A 164 1.97 -3.87 -10.00
C HIS A 164 0.90 -4.95 -9.87
N CYS A 165 -0.36 -4.64 -10.21
CA CYS A 165 -1.49 -5.56 -10.08
C CYS A 165 -1.37 -6.82 -10.95
N ASP A 166 -0.47 -6.85 -11.92
CA ASP A 166 -0.12 -8.03 -12.70
C ASP A 166 0.56 -9.11 -11.84
N ARG A 167 1.30 -8.73 -10.79
CA ARG A 167 1.99 -9.62 -9.86
C ARG A 167 1.45 -9.56 -8.44
N VAL A 168 1.13 -8.36 -7.90
CA VAL A 168 0.56 -8.18 -6.56
C VAL A 168 -0.93 -8.51 -6.59
N LYS A 169 -1.35 -9.56 -5.90
CA LYS A 169 -2.74 -10.04 -5.91
C LYS A 169 -3.47 -9.82 -4.59
N MET A 170 -2.75 -9.60 -3.50
CA MET A 170 -3.31 -9.30 -2.20
C MET A 170 -2.34 -8.44 -1.40
N ALA A 171 -2.86 -7.48 -0.65
CA ALA A 171 -2.10 -6.65 0.27
C ALA A 171 -2.90 -6.43 1.56
N CYS A 172 -2.31 -6.78 2.71
CA CYS A 172 -2.95 -6.68 4.01
C CYS A 172 -2.16 -5.74 4.90
N ILE A 173 -2.75 -4.58 5.22
CA ILE A 173 -2.08 -3.66 6.15
C ILE A 173 -2.00 -4.29 7.54
N ALA A 174 -0.92 -4.09 8.23
CA ALA A 174 -0.72 -4.57 9.58
C ALA A 174 -0.82 -3.40 10.59
N GLN A 175 -1.94 -3.32 11.37
CA GLN A 175 -3.04 -4.28 11.37
C GLN A 175 -4.37 -3.52 11.41
N MET A 176 -5.50 -4.23 11.51
CA MET A 176 -6.81 -3.59 11.40
C MET A 176 -7.18 -2.76 12.63
N VAL A 177 -7.00 -3.27 13.86
CA VAL A 177 -7.52 -2.67 15.10
C VAL A 177 -6.46 -2.66 16.20
N ASN A 178 -6.21 -1.50 16.78
CA ASN A 178 -5.42 -1.28 18.00
C ASN A 178 -3.98 -1.82 17.99
N VAL A 179 -3.36 -1.98 16.83
CA VAL A 179 -1.97 -2.45 16.68
C VAL A 179 -1.23 -1.50 15.73
N LEU A 180 -0.13 -1.91 15.13
CA LEU A 180 0.62 -1.16 14.11
C LEU A 180 -0.31 -0.64 13.04
N GLN A 181 -0.12 0.60 12.62
CA GLN A 181 -0.88 1.28 11.56
C GLN A 181 -2.37 0.89 11.47
N ALA A 182 -3.03 0.81 12.63
CA ALA A 182 -4.42 0.37 12.69
C ALA A 182 -5.35 1.32 11.92
N VAL A 183 -6.23 0.76 11.12
CA VAL A 183 -7.25 1.55 10.41
C VAL A 183 -8.36 2.02 11.35
N ILE A 184 -8.58 1.29 12.46
CA ILE A 184 -9.57 1.59 13.48
C ILE A 184 -8.93 1.49 14.85
N LEU A 185 -9.25 2.45 15.74
CA LEU A 185 -8.92 2.37 17.16
C LEU A 185 -10.22 2.21 17.97
N THR A 186 -10.17 1.39 19.02
CA THR A 186 -11.31 1.16 19.91
C THR A 186 -10.90 1.28 21.37
N GLU A 187 -11.80 1.82 22.18
CA GLU A 187 -11.67 1.89 23.63
C GLU A 187 -13.04 1.72 24.29
N GLY A 188 -13.27 0.57 24.91
CA GLY A 188 -14.59 0.21 25.43
C GLY A 188 -15.64 0.26 24.30
N PRO A 189 -16.72 1.05 24.46
CA PRO A 189 -17.74 1.19 23.43
C PRO A 189 -17.41 2.23 22.35
N ARG A 190 -16.29 2.94 22.46
CA ARG A 190 -15.88 3.99 21.51
C ARG A 190 -15.06 3.41 20.39
N MET A 191 -15.22 3.97 19.19
CA MET A 191 -14.46 3.67 18.01
C MET A 191 -14.09 4.96 17.29
N VAL A 192 -12.88 5.00 16.73
CA VAL A 192 -12.40 6.10 15.88
C VAL A 192 -11.75 5.54 14.61
N LYS A 193 -12.05 6.17 13.48
CA LYS A 193 -11.36 5.93 12.21
C LYS A 193 -10.07 6.73 12.18
N THR A 194 -8.96 6.09 11.85
CA THR A 194 -7.69 6.79 11.67
C THR A 194 -7.61 7.46 10.29
N PRO A 195 -6.67 8.39 10.04
CA PRO A 195 -6.44 8.90 8.69
C PRO A 195 -6.17 7.80 7.66
N THR A 196 -5.50 6.71 8.05
CA THR A 196 -5.28 5.52 7.22
C THR A 196 -6.59 4.87 6.77
N TRP A 197 -7.61 4.82 7.65
CA TRP A 197 -8.93 4.28 7.29
C TRP A 197 -9.54 5.03 6.09
N TYR A 198 -9.44 6.35 6.09
CA TYR A 198 -10.00 7.17 5.01
C TYR A 198 -9.28 6.91 3.69
N VAL A 199 -7.97 6.72 3.70
CA VAL A 199 -7.23 6.32 2.49
C VAL A 199 -7.76 4.99 1.94
N PHE A 200 -7.92 3.96 2.77
CA PHE A 200 -8.50 2.70 2.32
C PHE A 200 -9.93 2.85 1.79
N HIS A 201 -10.72 3.70 2.42
CA HIS A 201 -12.08 3.99 1.96
C HIS A 201 -12.10 4.67 0.59
N MET A 202 -11.18 5.60 0.33
CA MET A 202 -11.01 6.23 -0.99
C MET A 202 -10.51 5.22 -2.04
N TYR A 203 -9.51 4.41 -1.70
CA TYR A 203 -8.88 3.46 -2.61
C TYR A 203 -9.75 2.22 -2.95
N ARG A 204 -10.84 1.98 -2.23
CA ARG A 204 -11.75 0.85 -2.52
C ARG A 204 -12.25 0.82 -3.97
N HIS A 205 -12.28 1.96 -4.64
CA HIS A 205 -12.74 2.09 -6.02
C HIS A 205 -11.77 1.51 -7.07
N HIS A 206 -10.54 1.21 -6.67
CA HIS A 206 -9.58 0.50 -7.51
C HIS A 206 -9.75 -1.03 -7.43
N GLN A 207 -10.47 -1.55 -6.43
CA GLN A 207 -10.67 -2.99 -6.28
C GLN A 207 -11.60 -3.53 -7.38
N GLY A 208 -11.14 -4.58 -8.07
CA GLY A 208 -11.89 -5.19 -9.18
C GLY A 208 -11.91 -4.35 -10.45
N ALA A 209 -11.30 -3.16 -10.46
CA ALA A 209 -11.19 -2.30 -11.63
C ALA A 209 -9.96 -2.68 -12.49
N GLN A 210 -9.95 -2.21 -13.72
CA GLN A 210 -8.83 -2.36 -14.63
C GLN A 210 -7.86 -1.19 -14.48
N LEU A 211 -6.56 -1.49 -14.33
CA LEU A 211 -5.51 -0.48 -14.33
C LEU A 211 -5.50 0.29 -15.66
N VAL A 212 -5.43 1.61 -15.60
CA VAL A 212 -5.24 2.50 -16.75
C VAL A 212 -3.81 3.04 -16.70
N GLU A 213 -3.12 2.98 -17.82
CA GLU A 213 -1.80 3.58 -17.95
C GLU A 213 -1.88 5.10 -17.75
N SER A 214 -1.03 5.64 -16.90
CA SER A 214 -1.01 7.05 -16.54
C SER A 214 0.43 7.56 -16.41
N PHE A 215 0.61 8.86 -16.67
CA PHE A 215 1.91 9.52 -16.59
C PHE A 215 1.76 10.85 -15.86
N LEU A 216 2.72 11.14 -14.98
CA LEU A 216 2.90 12.45 -14.38
C LEU A 216 4.07 13.17 -15.05
N GLU A 217 3.81 14.32 -15.65
CA GLU A 217 4.85 15.22 -16.16
C GLU A 217 5.16 16.32 -15.13
N GLY A 218 6.40 16.81 -15.12
CA GLY A 218 6.81 17.89 -14.23
C GLY A 218 6.91 17.52 -12.75
N VAL A 219 7.01 16.24 -12.43
CA VAL A 219 7.19 15.77 -11.06
C VAL A 219 8.53 16.21 -10.50
N GLU A 220 8.50 16.93 -9.40
CA GLU A 220 9.70 17.34 -8.67
C GLU A 220 10.04 16.33 -7.59
N LYS A 221 11.32 16.25 -7.23
CA LYS A 221 11.77 15.50 -6.05
C LYS A 221 11.89 16.45 -4.87
N ILE A 222 11.29 16.05 -3.77
CA ILE A 222 11.30 16.80 -2.50
C ILE A 222 11.87 15.93 -1.38
N GLY A 223 12.52 16.55 -0.43
CA GLY A 223 13.16 15.88 0.72
C GLY A 223 14.21 16.77 1.35
N MET A 224 14.73 16.35 2.49
CA MET A 224 15.79 17.10 3.20
C MET A 224 17.20 16.61 2.89
N LYS A 225 17.33 15.37 2.46
CA LYS A 225 18.60 14.74 2.11
C LYS A 225 18.46 14.04 0.76
N GLU A 226 19.56 13.90 0.04
CA GLU A 226 19.58 13.30 -1.29
C GLU A 226 19.04 11.85 -1.31
N GLU A 227 19.36 11.07 -0.30
CA GLU A 227 18.91 9.68 -0.12
C GLU A 227 17.44 9.54 0.31
N GLU A 228 16.81 10.63 0.77
CA GLU A 228 15.41 10.67 1.25
C GLU A 228 14.46 11.39 0.28
N MET A 229 14.92 11.67 -0.94
CA MET A 229 14.10 12.38 -1.93
C MET A 229 12.95 11.50 -2.44
N VAL A 230 11.74 12.06 -2.41
CA VAL A 230 10.51 11.44 -2.92
C VAL A 230 9.87 12.31 -4.00
N PRO A 231 9.09 11.75 -4.93
CA PRO A 231 8.29 12.58 -5.85
C PRO A 231 7.29 13.42 -5.06
N ASN A 232 7.10 14.68 -5.47
CA ASN A 232 6.14 15.57 -4.80
C ASN A 232 4.69 15.11 -4.98
N VAL A 233 4.38 14.43 -6.08
CA VAL A 233 3.06 13.85 -6.37
C VAL A 233 3.20 12.42 -6.84
N GLN A 234 2.22 11.59 -6.49
CA GLN A 234 2.05 10.23 -7.00
C GLN A 234 0.59 9.97 -7.36
N GLU A 235 0.36 9.06 -8.31
CA GLU A 235 -0.97 8.72 -8.79
C GLU A 235 -1.17 7.22 -8.96
N SER A 236 -2.44 6.85 -9.10
CA SER A 236 -2.91 5.59 -9.66
C SER A 236 -4.25 5.82 -10.35
N VAL A 237 -4.44 5.18 -11.50
CA VAL A 237 -5.66 5.33 -12.31
C VAL A 237 -6.24 3.98 -12.65
N SER A 238 -7.54 3.84 -12.50
CA SER A 238 -8.27 2.62 -12.92
C SER A 238 -9.63 2.97 -13.51
N VAL A 239 -10.22 2.03 -14.25
CA VAL A 239 -11.57 2.11 -14.78
C VAL A 239 -12.36 0.88 -14.33
N ASP A 240 -13.56 1.11 -13.81
CA ASP A 240 -14.45 0.02 -13.39
C ASP A 240 -15.29 -0.52 -14.57
N GLU A 241 -16.08 -1.55 -14.30
CA GLU A 241 -16.95 -2.21 -15.31
C GLU A 241 -18.04 -1.27 -15.86
N GLU A 242 -18.40 -0.21 -15.14
CA GLU A 242 -19.36 0.82 -15.53
C GLU A 242 -18.71 1.94 -16.36
N GLY A 243 -17.39 1.85 -16.53
CA GLY A 243 -16.59 2.83 -17.26
C GLY A 243 -16.27 4.08 -16.45
N VAL A 244 -16.45 4.09 -15.14
CA VAL A 244 -16.05 5.20 -14.27
C VAL A 244 -14.55 5.14 -14.02
N ILE A 245 -13.85 6.23 -14.33
CA ILE A 245 -12.42 6.37 -14.05
C ILE A 245 -12.24 6.84 -12.61
N SER A 246 -11.44 6.11 -11.85
CA SER A 246 -10.98 6.49 -10.52
C SER A 246 -9.51 6.90 -10.58
N ILE A 247 -9.20 8.11 -10.11
CA ILE A 247 -7.84 8.65 -10.04
C ILE A 247 -7.56 8.97 -8.57
N THR A 248 -6.51 8.40 -8.01
CA THR A 248 -5.99 8.77 -6.70
C THR A 248 -4.69 9.54 -6.86
N LEU A 249 -4.61 10.71 -6.21
CA LEU A 249 -3.44 11.59 -6.22
C LEU A 249 -2.98 11.83 -4.78
N ASN A 250 -1.68 11.74 -4.54
CA ASN A 250 -1.05 12.04 -3.26
C ASN A 250 -0.09 13.21 -3.42
N ASN A 251 -0.32 14.32 -2.71
CA ASN A 251 0.66 15.41 -2.60
C ASN A 251 1.48 15.22 -1.33
N LEU A 252 2.76 14.90 -1.49
CA LEU A 252 3.69 14.58 -0.41
C LEU A 252 4.40 15.82 0.17
N SER A 253 4.22 17.00 -0.46
CA SER A 253 4.76 18.26 0.06
C SER A 253 4.02 18.68 1.34
N LEU A 254 4.76 19.20 2.29
CA LEU A 254 4.18 19.76 3.52
C LEU A 254 3.57 21.15 3.34
N THR A 255 4.04 21.90 2.33
CA THR A 255 3.75 23.34 2.22
C THR A 255 3.30 23.78 0.83
N GLN A 256 3.56 22.99 -0.20
CA GLN A 256 3.29 23.39 -1.58
C GLN A 256 2.05 22.69 -2.13
N GLU A 257 1.06 23.48 -2.53
CA GLU A 257 0.00 22.98 -3.39
C GLU A 257 0.53 22.73 -4.81
N GLN A 258 -0.09 21.81 -5.55
CA GLN A 258 0.31 21.48 -6.91
C GLN A 258 -0.79 21.85 -7.89
N GLU A 259 -0.48 22.74 -8.84
CA GLU A 259 -1.36 22.97 -9.98
C GLU A 259 -1.22 21.81 -10.97
N MET A 260 -2.32 21.17 -11.30
CA MET A 260 -2.32 19.99 -12.15
C MET A 260 -3.36 20.11 -13.24
N GLU A 261 -3.01 19.61 -14.42
CA GLU A 261 -3.96 19.38 -15.52
C GLU A 261 -4.06 17.87 -15.78
N ILE A 262 -5.25 17.33 -15.64
CA ILE A 262 -5.56 15.94 -15.97
C ILE A 262 -6.10 15.90 -17.37
N VAL A 263 -5.46 15.17 -18.25
CA VAL A 263 -5.87 14.99 -19.64
C VAL A 263 -6.37 13.57 -19.84
N LEU A 264 -7.58 13.42 -20.31
CA LEU A 264 -8.19 12.14 -20.69
C LEU A 264 -8.20 12.05 -22.23
N GLU A 265 -7.58 11.02 -22.80
CA GLU A 265 -7.42 10.94 -24.25
C GLU A 265 -8.72 10.61 -24.99
N GLU A 266 -9.58 9.76 -24.41
CA GLU A 266 -10.76 9.20 -25.10
C GLU A 266 -12.09 9.46 -24.38
N LYS A 267 -12.12 10.28 -23.32
CA LYS A 267 -13.31 10.44 -22.48
C LYS A 267 -13.61 11.91 -22.16
N THR A 268 -14.88 12.24 -22.18
CA THR A 268 -15.40 13.53 -21.68
C THR A 268 -15.71 13.44 -20.19
N CYS A 269 -15.46 14.51 -19.45
CA CYS A 269 -15.79 14.62 -18.03
C CYS A 269 -17.25 15.06 -17.85
N GLU A 270 -18.23 14.15 -17.97
CA GLU A 270 -19.64 14.49 -17.78
C GLU A 270 -19.99 14.65 -16.32
N LYS A 271 -19.55 13.70 -15.49
CA LYS A 271 -19.75 13.71 -14.04
C LYS A 271 -18.42 13.59 -13.33
N VAL A 272 -18.19 14.45 -12.35
CA VAL A 272 -16.99 14.41 -11.51
C VAL A 272 -17.40 14.42 -10.05
N GLU A 273 -16.98 13.40 -9.33
CA GLU A 273 -17.04 13.34 -7.87
C GLU A 273 -15.61 13.42 -7.34
N ALA A 274 -15.34 14.33 -6.42
CA ALA A 274 -14.01 14.57 -5.90
C ALA A 274 -14.04 14.58 -4.37
N THR A 275 -13.18 13.75 -3.77
CA THR A 275 -13.07 13.56 -2.33
C THR A 275 -11.63 13.81 -1.89
N LEU A 276 -11.45 14.68 -0.91
CA LEU A 276 -10.15 15.08 -0.38
C LEU A 276 -9.98 14.62 1.06
N LEU A 277 -8.81 14.11 1.38
CA LEU A 277 -8.29 13.94 2.72
C LEU A 277 -7.06 14.85 2.85
N CYS A 278 -7.08 15.80 3.79
CA CYS A 278 -6.01 16.78 3.97
C CYS A 278 -5.85 17.12 5.45
N GLY A 279 -4.63 17.43 5.86
CA GLY A 279 -4.32 17.83 7.23
C GLY A 279 -2.86 18.23 7.41
N GLY A 280 -2.50 18.73 8.57
CA GLY A 280 -1.10 18.91 8.94
C GLY A 280 -0.39 17.56 9.13
N MET A 281 0.93 17.51 8.95
CA MET A 281 1.71 16.26 8.98
C MET A 281 1.47 15.39 10.23
N ARG A 282 1.16 16.04 11.38
CA ARG A 282 0.91 15.37 12.67
C ARG A 282 -0.57 15.26 13.03
N ASP A 283 -1.48 15.66 12.15
CA ASP A 283 -2.90 15.59 12.45
C ASP A 283 -3.37 14.13 12.48
N TYR A 284 -4.14 13.80 13.51
CA TYR A 284 -4.72 12.49 13.74
C TYR A 284 -6.02 12.57 14.51
N ASN A 285 -6.79 11.51 14.46
CA ASN A 285 -8.07 11.40 15.13
C ASN A 285 -7.92 10.76 16.51
N THR A 286 -8.64 11.30 17.48
CA THR A 286 -8.71 10.79 18.85
C THR A 286 -10.16 10.46 19.23
N PHE A 287 -10.36 9.78 20.36
CA PHE A 287 -11.72 9.49 20.85
C PHE A 287 -12.48 10.76 21.22
N ASP A 288 -11.80 11.86 21.51
CA ASP A 288 -12.41 13.15 21.85
C ASP A 288 -12.58 14.06 20.62
N MET A 289 -11.75 13.85 19.58
CA MET A 289 -11.83 14.54 18.30
C MET A 289 -11.79 13.50 17.14
N PRO A 290 -12.86 12.73 16.93
CA PRO A 290 -12.83 11.57 16.03
C PRO A 290 -12.82 11.92 14.53
N GLU A 291 -13.04 13.18 14.18
CA GLU A 291 -13.14 13.68 12.81
C GLU A 291 -12.25 14.90 12.56
N ARG A 292 -11.13 15.03 13.28
CA ARG A 292 -10.15 16.10 13.02
C ARG A 292 -9.57 15.98 11.60
N VAL A 293 -9.32 14.75 11.16
CA VAL A 293 -8.95 14.40 9.79
C VAL A 293 -10.06 13.51 9.23
N LYS A 294 -10.70 13.94 8.17
CA LYS A 294 -11.77 13.20 7.49
C LYS A 294 -11.86 13.55 6.02
N GLU A 295 -12.57 12.74 5.28
CA GLU A 295 -12.93 13.01 3.90
C GLU A 295 -13.83 14.24 3.79
N GLU A 296 -13.52 15.10 2.82
CA GLU A 296 -14.31 16.27 2.48
C GLU A 296 -14.54 16.34 0.96
N CYS A 297 -15.66 16.96 0.56
CA CYS A 297 -15.92 17.20 -0.85
C CYS A 297 -14.93 18.23 -1.41
N PHE A 298 -14.15 17.82 -2.40
CA PHE A 298 -13.21 18.72 -3.07
C PHE A 298 -13.88 19.49 -4.20
N LYS A 299 -13.66 20.82 -4.27
CA LYS A 299 -14.30 21.72 -5.24
C LYS A 299 -13.34 22.60 -6.02
N ASP A 300 -12.05 22.59 -5.68
CA ASP A 300 -11.04 23.44 -6.34
C ASP A 300 -10.53 22.80 -7.64
N TYR A 301 -11.48 22.54 -8.55
CA TYR A 301 -11.19 22.07 -9.89
C TYR A 301 -12.07 22.75 -10.93
N GLN A 302 -11.57 22.79 -12.15
CA GLN A 302 -12.28 23.30 -13.33
C GLN A 302 -12.26 22.24 -14.43
N ARG A 303 -13.37 22.08 -15.14
CA ARG A 303 -13.43 21.25 -16.33
C ARG A 303 -12.75 21.96 -17.50
N THR A 304 -11.98 21.19 -18.26
CA THR A 304 -11.37 21.62 -19.52
C THR A 304 -12.00 20.83 -20.69
N GLU A 305 -11.63 21.15 -21.91
CA GLU A 305 -12.10 20.40 -23.10
C GLU A 305 -11.64 18.92 -23.06
N ARG A 306 -10.50 18.62 -22.41
CA ARG A 306 -9.87 17.31 -22.41
C ARG A 306 -9.75 16.67 -21.02
N GLY A 307 -10.36 17.26 -19.98
CA GLY A 307 -10.24 16.74 -18.64
C GLY A 307 -10.52 17.76 -17.54
N LEU A 308 -9.58 17.90 -16.61
CA LEU A 308 -9.71 18.76 -15.43
C LEU A 308 -8.43 19.55 -15.18
N ARG A 309 -8.57 20.77 -14.68
CA ARG A 309 -7.50 21.52 -14.01
C ARG A 309 -7.85 21.68 -12.54
N LEU A 310 -6.91 21.44 -11.65
CA LEU A 310 -7.12 21.50 -10.20
C LEU A 310 -5.89 21.99 -9.45
N ARG A 311 -6.10 22.43 -8.21
CA ARG A 311 -5.02 22.71 -7.25
C ARG A 311 -5.08 21.69 -6.12
N LEU A 312 -4.13 20.76 -6.12
CA LEU A 312 -4.01 19.71 -5.11
C LEU A 312 -3.33 20.27 -3.86
N PRO A 313 -4.03 20.37 -2.72
CA PRO A 313 -3.44 20.90 -1.49
C PRO A 313 -2.22 20.12 -1.04
N ALA A 314 -1.33 20.77 -0.29
CA ALA A 314 -0.21 20.11 0.38
C ALA A 314 -0.72 19.05 1.38
N CYS A 315 0.09 18.03 1.66
CA CYS A 315 -0.19 16.98 2.64
C CYS A 315 -1.60 16.40 2.47
N SER A 316 -1.90 15.87 1.28
CA SER A 316 -3.24 15.43 0.93
C SER A 316 -3.30 14.18 0.07
N VAL A 317 -4.44 13.51 0.14
CA VAL A 317 -4.89 12.44 -0.77
C VAL A 317 -6.18 12.91 -1.44
N LEU A 318 -6.23 12.87 -2.75
CA LEU A 318 -7.41 13.22 -3.55
C LEU A 318 -7.87 11.99 -4.34
N LEU A 319 -9.16 11.68 -4.25
CA LEU A 319 -9.85 10.76 -5.14
C LEU A 319 -10.72 11.56 -6.10
N LEU A 320 -10.57 11.30 -7.39
CA LEU A 320 -11.47 11.75 -8.43
C LEU A 320 -12.19 10.53 -9.03
N ARG A 321 -13.50 10.63 -9.20
CA ARG A 321 -14.30 9.66 -9.95
C ARG A 321 -14.96 10.38 -11.12
N ILE A 322 -14.67 9.94 -12.33
CA ILE A 322 -15.06 10.57 -13.58
C ILE A 322 -15.90 9.59 -14.39
N GLY A 323 -17.19 9.93 -14.51
CA GLY A 323 -18.17 9.14 -15.25
C GLY A 323 -18.59 9.77 -16.57
#